data_d98a62af326d8ea2d1aab2ca44dc5821
#
_entry.id   d98a62af326d8ea2d1aab2ca44dc5821
#
_cell.length_a   1.000
_cell.length_b   1.000
_cell.length_c   1.000
_cell.angle_alpha   90.00
_cell.angle_beta   90.00
_cell.angle_gamma   90.00
#
_symmetry.space_group_name_H-M   'P 1'
#
loop_
_entity.id
_entity.type
_entity.pdbx_description
1 polymer ?
#
loop_
_entity_poly.entity_id
_entity_poly.type
_entity_poly.pdbx_seq_one_letter_code
_entity_poly.pdbx_strand_id
1 'polypeptide(L)'
;SASAIAADLQASLTQDIMSLVDNRPMVVAPDDLFNDVFEDLMANELREAVVLDEDGFAVGIVTRSDVAVKPRRKVALVDHNEFSQAVDGLKEAEIVEIVDHHRIGDVSTNQPIRFTNVPVGSSATIVTLKLRDAGIDIPEGIAATLLSAIMTDTVILKSPTATDVDREQVEFLAGIIGKDATEFGLHVFNARGGDAEMDVKTLVTADSKEFKIPEGTILIAQHETVTLDAVMQREEEIREFLRELKEKNGYEFVLLLVTDIIAEGSNFLVEGDHKKIDKVFGIDSSAAVWMPGVLSRKKQVAAPLLEA
;
A
#
# COMPACT_ATOMS: atom_id res chain seq x y z
N SER A 1 -66.44 -30.51 16.87
CA SER A 1 -67.30 -29.72 17.77
C SER A 1 -66.46 -28.74 18.60
N ALA A 2 -67.01 -27.64 19.09
CA ALA A 2 -66.32 -26.65 19.90
C ALA A 2 -65.63 -27.27 21.13
N SER A 3 -66.25 -28.29 21.71
CA SER A 3 -65.65 -29.00 22.86
C SER A 3 -64.41 -29.82 22.49
N ALA A 4 -64.32 -30.36 21.29
CA ALA A 4 -63.13 -31.07 20.82
C ALA A 4 -61.97 -30.11 20.59
N ILE A 5 -62.26 -28.92 20.01
CA ILE A 5 -61.25 -27.87 19.81
C ILE A 5 -60.73 -27.33 21.15
N ALA A 6 -61.64 -27.13 22.13
CA ALA A 6 -61.27 -26.67 23.47
C ALA A 6 -60.41 -27.71 24.20
N ALA A 7 -60.72 -29.00 24.09
CA ALA A 7 -59.92 -30.09 24.69
C ALA A 7 -58.54 -30.19 24.02
N ASP A 8 -58.44 -30.00 22.70
CA ASP A 8 -57.19 -30.06 21.99
C ASP A 8 -56.29 -28.86 22.29
N LEU A 9 -56.87 -27.66 22.40
CA LEU A 9 -56.20 -26.46 22.87
C LEU A 9 -55.70 -26.61 24.32
N GLN A 10 -56.50 -27.20 25.21
CA GLN A 10 -56.14 -27.41 26.59
C GLN A 10 -55.02 -28.46 26.73
N ALA A 11 -55.05 -29.53 25.94
CA ALA A 11 -54.00 -30.54 25.87
C ALA A 11 -52.68 -29.92 25.39
N SER A 12 -52.74 -29.08 24.37
CA SER A 12 -51.56 -28.37 23.84
C SER A 12 -50.96 -27.39 24.86
N LEU A 13 -51.79 -26.70 25.67
CA LEU A 13 -51.36 -25.77 26.72
C LEU A 13 -50.75 -26.46 27.95
N THR A 14 -51.07 -27.73 28.17
CA THR A 14 -50.58 -28.53 29.30
C THR A 14 -49.48 -29.52 28.90
N GLN A 15 -49.05 -29.48 27.65
CA GLN A 15 -47.98 -30.32 27.15
C GLN A 15 -46.65 -29.98 27.84
N ASP A 16 -45.91 -31.02 28.22
CA ASP A 16 -44.57 -30.85 28.79
C ASP A 16 -43.66 -30.18 27.76
N ILE A 17 -43.01 -29.12 28.17
CA ILE A 17 -42.07 -28.37 27.30
C ILE A 17 -40.98 -29.27 26.73
N MET A 18 -40.58 -30.31 27.46
CA MET A 18 -39.57 -31.26 26.96
C MET A 18 -40.03 -32.03 25.72
N SER A 19 -41.33 -32.16 25.50
CA SER A 19 -41.88 -32.75 24.28
C SER A 19 -41.77 -31.85 23.05
N LEU A 20 -41.46 -30.55 23.25
CA LEU A 20 -41.30 -29.54 22.23
C LEU A 20 -39.81 -29.20 21.97
N VAL A 21 -38.90 -29.74 22.79
CA VAL A 21 -37.47 -29.48 22.67
C VAL A 21 -36.94 -30.13 21.40
N ASP A 22 -36.35 -29.33 20.54
CA ASP A 22 -35.56 -29.84 19.44
C ASP A 22 -34.23 -30.39 19.96
N ASN A 23 -34.01 -31.69 19.76
CA ASN A 23 -32.78 -32.37 20.18
C ASN A 23 -31.62 -32.21 19.21
N ARG A 24 -31.79 -31.42 18.13
CA ARG A 24 -30.79 -31.16 17.14
C ARG A 24 -30.75 -29.65 16.76
N PRO A 25 -30.53 -28.78 17.75
CA PRO A 25 -30.39 -27.37 17.44
C PRO A 25 -29.17 -27.14 16.55
N MET A 26 -29.21 -26.13 15.71
CA MET A 26 -28.02 -25.64 15.06
C MET A 26 -27.11 -25.04 16.15
N VAL A 27 -25.83 -25.44 16.09
CA VAL A 27 -24.79 -24.99 17.02
C VAL A 27 -23.73 -24.27 16.27
N VAL A 28 -23.28 -23.15 16.81
CA VAL A 28 -22.20 -22.32 16.27
C VAL A 28 -21.23 -21.94 17.37
N ALA A 29 -19.99 -21.61 17.00
CA ALA A 29 -18.97 -21.11 17.92
C ALA A 29 -18.99 -19.57 17.98
N PRO A 30 -18.46 -18.95 19.07
CA PRO A 30 -18.39 -17.48 19.21
C PRO A 30 -17.56 -16.79 18.13
N ASP A 31 -16.62 -17.47 17.49
CA ASP A 31 -15.69 -16.98 16.47
C ASP A 31 -16.10 -17.38 15.05
N ASP A 32 -17.23 -18.10 14.87
CA ASP A 32 -17.76 -18.40 13.55
C ASP A 32 -18.08 -17.13 12.77
N LEU A 33 -17.79 -17.16 11.46
CA LEU A 33 -18.07 -16.03 10.60
C LEU A 33 -19.56 -15.78 10.44
N PHE A 34 -19.96 -14.53 10.63
CA PHE A 34 -21.34 -14.11 10.61
C PHE A 34 -22.08 -14.44 9.29
N ASN A 35 -21.37 -14.36 8.15
CA ASN A 35 -21.95 -14.72 6.86
C ASN A 35 -22.23 -16.22 6.74
N ASP A 36 -21.32 -17.05 7.21
CA ASP A 36 -21.45 -18.50 7.15
C ASP A 36 -22.64 -18.97 8.02
N VAL A 37 -22.73 -18.42 9.24
CA VAL A 37 -23.88 -18.66 10.13
C VAL A 37 -25.21 -18.22 9.48
N PHE A 38 -25.20 -17.08 8.75
CA PHE A 38 -26.40 -16.64 8.03
C PHE A 38 -26.80 -17.59 6.91
N GLU A 39 -25.83 -18.00 6.07
CA GLU A 39 -26.07 -18.93 4.99
C GLU A 39 -26.61 -20.26 5.52
N ASP A 40 -26.07 -20.78 6.61
CA ASP A 40 -26.52 -22.01 7.25
C ASP A 40 -27.93 -21.87 7.85
N LEU A 41 -28.24 -20.78 8.53
CA LEU A 41 -29.58 -20.50 9.04
C LEU A 41 -30.62 -20.42 7.91
N MET A 42 -30.22 -19.83 6.76
CA MET A 42 -31.11 -19.71 5.61
C MET A 42 -31.28 -21.05 4.89
N ALA A 43 -30.18 -21.80 4.66
CA ALA A 43 -30.18 -23.07 3.95
C ALA A 43 -30.99 -24.14 4.69
N ASN A 44 -30.94 -24.13 6.04
CA ASN A 44 -31.65 -25.10 6.88
C ASN A 44 -33.05 -24.61 7.33
N GLU A 45 -33.50 -23.46 6.85
CA GLU A 45 -34.79 -22.84 7.23
C GLU A 45 -34.95 -22.59 8.75
N LEU A 46 -33.84 -22.56 9.49
CA LEU A 46 -33.80 -22.34 10.93
C LEU A 46 -33.92 -20.84 11.24
N ARG A 47 -34.47 -20.52 12.42
CA ARG A 47 -34.65 -19.13 12.86
C ARG A 47 -33.55 -18.68 13.80
N GLU A 48 -32.96 -19.61 14.53
CA GLU A 48 -31.94 -19.38 15.56
C GLU A 48 -30.91 -20.49 15.57
N ALA A 49 -29.71 -20.18 16.08
CA ALA A 49 -28.68 -21.14 16.45
C ALA A 49 -28.19 -20.87 17.89
N VAL A 50 -27.77 -21.90 18.57
CA VAL A 50 -27.20 -21.81 19.93
C VAL A 50 -25.69 -21.59 19.78
N VAL A 51 -25.18 -20.60 20.48
CA VAL A 51 -23.72 -20.34 20.53
C VAL A 51 -23.15 -21.11 21.72
N LEU A 52 -22.25 -22.06 21.46
CA LEU A 52 -21.54 -22.81 22.47
C LEU A 52 -20.06 -22.37 22.55
N ASP A 53 -19.52 -22.33 23.77
CA ASP A 53 -18.09 -22.17 23.98
C ASP A 53 -17.31 -23.47 23.73
N GLU A 54 -15.99 -23.44 23.95
CA GLU A 54 -15.08 -24.59 23.76
C GLU A 54 -15.38 -25.75 24.71
N ASP A 55 -16.01 -25.46 25.87
CA ASP A 55 -16.40 -26.45 26.85
C ASP A 55 -17.83 -27.03 26.63
N GLY A 56 -18.51 -26.53 25.56
CA GLY A 56 -19.85 -26.95 25.16
C GLY A 56 -20.99 -26.31 25.98
N PHE A 57 -20.72 -25.23 26.72
CA PHE A 57 -21.75 -24.48 27.42
C PHE A 57 -22.39 -23.44 26.48
N ALA A 58 -23.73 -23.28 26.63
CA ALA A 58 -24.44 -22.26 25.87
C ALA A 58 -24.11 -20.87 26.42
N VAL A 59 -23.45 -20.05 25.58
CA VAL A 59 -23.06 -18.67 25.93
C VAL A 59 -23.92 -17.63 25.23
N GLY A 60 -24.77 -18.04 24.28
CA GLY A 60 -25.67 -17.14 23.56
C GLY A 60 -26.61 -17.85 22.61
N ILE A 61 -27.44 -17.04 21.97
CA ILE A 61 -28.30 -17.44 20.84
C ILE A 61 -28.13 -16.38 19.77
N VAL A 62 -28.00 -16.79 18.51
CA VAL A 62 -28.01 -15.91 17.35
C VAL A 62 -29.25 -16.20 16.51
N THR A 63 -29.95 -15.15 16.08
CA THR A 63 -31.19 -15.26 15.33
C THR A 63 -31.00 -14.69 13.90
N ARG A 64 -31.89 -15.06 12.96
CA ARG A 64 -31.94 -14.44 11.64
C ARG A 64 -32.07 -12.91 11.69
N SER A 65 -32.75 -12.40 12.72
CA SER A 65 -32.92 -10.95 12.89
C SER A 65 -31.62 -10.26 13.27
N ASP A 66 -30.79 -10.90 14.13
CA ASP A 66 -29.49 -10.38 14.53
C ASP A 66 -28.56 -10.33 13.32
N VAL A 67 -28.61 -11.37 12.50
CA VAL A 67 -27.81 -11.50 11.29
C VAL A 67 -28.27 -10.54 10.18
N ALA A 68 -29.59 -10.28 10.10
CA ALA A 68 -30.14 -9.33 9.11
C ALA A 68 -29.71 -7.88 9.41
N VAL A 69 -29.50 -7.54 10.67
CA VAL A 69 -28.93 -6.25 11.13
C VAL A 69 -27.43 -6.43 11.27
N LYS A 70 -26.70 -6.61 10.14
CA LYS A 70 -25.25 -6.74 10.15
C LYS A 70 -24.62 -5.55 10.89
N PRO A 71 -24.00 -5.74 12.06
CA PRO A 71 -23.25 -4.68 12.71
C PRO A 71 -22.04 -4.37 11.83
N ARG A 72 -22.13 -3.28 11.06
CA ARG A 72 -21.02 -2.84 10.24
C ARG A 72 -19.90 -2.31 11.11
N ARG A 73 -18.70 -2.83 10.92
CA ARG A 73 -17.53 -2.32 11.60
C ARG A 73 -17.23 -0.91 11.11
N LYS A 74 -17.10 0.05 12.03
CA LYS A 74 -16.72 1.42 11.69
C LYS A 74 -15.23 1.47 11.38
N VAL A 75 -14.87 2.08 10.24
CA VAL A 75 -13.49 2.21 9.79
C VAL A 75 -13.22 3.65 9.35
N ALA A 76 -12.01 4.13 9.63
CA ALA A 76 -11.45 5.31 9.02
C ALA A 76 -10.42 4.89 7.98
N LEU A 77 -10.49 5.46 6.77
CA LEU A 77 -9.49 5.24 5.74
C LEU A 77 -8.40 6.31 5.87
N VAL A 78 -7.15 5.89 5.80
CA VAL A 78 -5.99 6.78 5.81
C VAL A 78 -5.11 6.40 4.63
N ASP A 79 -4.68 7.42 3.88
CA ASP A 79 -3.75 7.29 2.75
C ASP A 79 -4.31 6.58 1.52
N HIS A 80 -5.62 6.40 1.45
CA HIS A 80 -6.32 5.91 0.27
C HIS A 80 -7.81 6.21 0.33
N ASN A 81 -8.44 6.30 -0.84
CA ASN A 81 -9.89 6.46 -1.01
C ASN A 81 -10.41 5.65 -2.20
N GLU A 82 -9.76 4.53 -2.52
CA GLU A 82 -10.15 3.58 -3.58
C GLU A 82 -10.34 2.18 -3.00
N PHE A 83 -11.41 1.48 -3.41
CA PHE A 83 -11.68 0.10 -2.96
C PHE A 83 -10.56 -0.88 -3.35
N SER A 84 -9.91 -0.65 -4.49
CA SER A 84 -8.81 -1.48 -4.99
C SER A 84 -7.53 -1.42 -4.13
N GLN A 85 -7.41 -0.39 -3.31
CA GLN A 85 -6.26 -0.18 -2.41
C GLN A 85 -6.58 -0.56 -0.96
N ALA A 86 -7.84 -0.88 -0.69
CA ALA A 86 -8.29 -1.20 0.66
C ALA A 86 -8.16 -2.70 0.96
N VAL A 87 -8.21 -3.02 2.24
CA VAL A 87 -8.29 -4.40 2.71
C VAL A 87 -9.60 -5.06 2.29
N ASP A 88 -9.58 -6.38 2.17
CA ASP A 88 -10.79 -7.16 1.93
C ASP A 88 -11.84 -6.89 3.03
N GLY A 89 -13.11 -6.86 2.64
CA GLY A 89 -14.22 -6.61 3.56
C GLY A 89 -14.60 -5.12 3.73
N LEU A 90 -13.90 -4.17 3.09
CA LEU A 90 -14.26 -2.75 3.21
C LEU A 90 -15.70 -2.44 2.77
N LYS A 91 -16.23 -3.18 1.80
CA LYS A 91 -17.61 -3.00 1.30
C LYS A 91 -18.68 -3.35 2.34
N GLU A 92 -18.35 -4.21 3.29
CA GLU A 92 -19.19 -4.61 4.42
C GLU A 92 -19.05 -3.68 5.63
N ALA A 93 -18.04 -2.83 5.65
CA ALA A 93 -17.78 -1.87 6.72
C ALA A 93 -18.61 -0.58 6.58
N GLU A 94 -18.68 0.21 7.64
CA GLU A 94 -19.18 1.58 7.66
C GLU A 94 -17.98 2.53 7.70
N ILE A 95 -17.71 3.20 6.58
CA ILE A 95 -16.66 4.21 6.51
C ILE A 95 -17.18 5.46 7.23
N VAL A 96 -16.46 5.92 8.26
CA VAL A 96 -16.84 7.09 9.07
C VAL A 96 -15.95 8.31 8.85
N GLU A 97 -14.72 8.12 8.36
CA GLU A 97 -13.78 9.18 8.04
C GLU A 97 -12.81 8.74 6.93
N ILE A 98 -12.37 9.70 6.11
CA ILE A 98 -11.27 9.53 5.16
C ILE A 98 -10.28 10.68 5.37
N VAL A 99 -8.98 10.34 5.50
CA VAL A 99 -7.86 11.28 5.54
C VAL A 99 -6.89 10.89 4.44
N ASP A 100 -6.75 11.72 3.42
CA ASP A 100 -6.00 11.34 2.22
C ASP A 100 -5.38 12.55 1.51
N HIS A 101 -4.38 12.33 0.69
CA HIS A 101 -3.71 13.32 -0.15
C HIS A 101 -3.72 12.96 -1.64
N HIS A 102 -4.26 11.82 -1.99
CA HIS A 102 -4.37 11.35 -3.37
C HIS A 102 -5.54 11.98 -4.13
N ARG A 103 -5.62 11.72 -5.42
CA ARG A 103 -6.82 12.01 -6.21
C ARG A 103 -8.03 11.30 -5.61
N ILE A 104 -9.21 11.90 -5.78
CA ILE A 104 -10.46 11.26 -5.34
C ILE A 104 -10.74 10.04 -6.22
N GLY A 105 -10.91 8.88 -5.60
CA GLY A 105 -11.18 7.59 -6.22
C GLY A 105 -12.65 7.23 -6.28
N ASP A 106 -12.96 5.96 -6.04
CA ASP A 106 -14.28 5.35 -6.24
C ASP A 106 -15.03 4.99 -4.95
N VAL A 107 -14.49 5.35 -3.77
CA VAL A 107 -15.16 5.08 -2.49
C VAL A 107 -16.45 5.89 -2.40
N SER A 108 -17.55 5.20 -2.10
CA SER A 108 -18.86 5.79 -1.84
C SER A 108 -19.35 5.40 -0.45
N THR A 109 -20.11 6.28 0.19
CA THR A 109 -20.64 6.07 1.54
C THR A 109 -22.16 6.27 1.57
N ASN A 110 -22.85 5.52 2.42
CA ASN A 110 -24.31 5.63 2.59
C ASN A 110 -24.73 6.77 3.53
N GLN A 111 -23.77 7.33 4.28
CA GLN A 111 -23.99 8.42 5.23
C GLN A 111 -22.94 9.51 4.99
N PRO A 112 -23.25 10.78 5.34
CA PRO A 112 -22.24 11.83 5.35
C PRO A 112 -21.11 11.48 6.32
N ILE A 113 -19.86 11.66 5.85
CA ILE A 113 -18.64 11.37 6.63
C ILE A 113 -17.74 12.60 6.68
N ARG A 114 -16.70 12.56 7.53
CA ARG A 114 -15.57 13.48 7.41
C ARG A 114 -14.68 13.02 6.26
N PHE A 115 -14.44 13.92 5.32
CA PHE A 115 -13.51 13.67 4.23
C PHE A 115 -12.49 14.81 4.18
N THR A 116 -11.26 14.54 4.62
CA THR A 116 -10.14 15.45 4.57
C THR A 116 -9.21 15.04 3.46
N ASN A 117 -9.23 15.75 2.35
CA ASN A 117 -8.30 15.55 1.25
C ASN A 117 -7.58 16.87 0.97
N VAL A 118 -6.25 16.86 1.10
CA VAL A 118 -5.41 18.04 0.93
C VAL A 118 -4.25 17.68 0.00
N PRO A 119 -3.94 18.49 -1.03
CA PRO A 119 -2.85 18.23 -1.98
C PRO A 119 -1.49 18.54 -1.34
N VAL A 120 -1.04 17.67 -0.46
CA VAL A 120 0.27 17.66 0.20
C VAL A 120 1.06 16.41 -0.19
N GLY A 121 2.30 16.31 0.22
CA GLY A 121 3.18 15.20 -0.14
C GLY A 121 2.91 13.88 0.61
N SER A 122 2.20 13.93 1.76
CA SER A 122 1.91 12.75 2.58
C SER A 122 0.64 12.92 3.42
N SER A 123 -0.11 11.86 3.61
CA SER A 123 -1.22 11.84 4.57
C SER A 123 -0.76 12.08 6.01
N ALA A 124 0.49 11.72 6.35
CA ALA A 124 1.08 12.01 7.66
C ALA A 124 1.23 13.52 7.92
N THR A 125 1.41 14.33 6.89
CA THR A 125 1.36 15.80 6.98
C THR A 125 0.00 16.27 7.47
N ILE A 126 -1.09 15.73 6.90
CA ILE A 126 -2.46 16.06 7.30
C ILE A 126 -2.72 15.63 8.76
N VAL A 127 -2.29 14.44 9.13
CA VAL A 127 -2.42 13.92 10.50
C VAL A 127 -1.68 14.82 11.49
N THR A 128 -0.44 15.22 11.16
CA THR A 128 0.34 16.14 11.98
C THR A 128 -0.38 17.48 12.19
N LEU A 129 -0.90 18.07 11.12
CA LEU A 129 -1.69 19.29 11.20
C LEU A 129 -2.92 19.12 12.11
N LYS A 130 -3.69 18.02 11.93
CA LYS A 130 -4.88 17.73 12.76
C LYS A 130 -4.52 17.62 14.25
N LEU A 131 -3.40 16.99 14.59
CA LEU A 131 -2.94 16.86 15.98
C LEU A 131 -2.52 18.22 16.55
N ARG A 132 -1.78 19.04 15.79
CA ARG A 132 -1.38 20.39 16.18
C ARG A 132 -2.59 21.30 16.39
N ASP A 133 -3.54 21.30 15.46
CA ASP A 133 -4.77 22.10 15.53
C ASP A 133 -5.65 21.71 16.72
N ALA A 134 -5.64 20.44 17.09
CA ALA A 134 -6.34 19.95 18.27
C ALA A 134 -5.59 20.20 19.59
N GLY A 135 -4.38 20.76 19.55
CA GLY A 135 -3.54 20.99 20.72
C GLY A 135 -3.08 19.69 21.42
N ILE A 136 -2.97 18.59 20.65
CA ILE A 136 -2.55 17.29 21.16
C ILE A 136 -1.03 17.23 21.13
N ASP A 137 -0.42 16.96 22.28
CA ASP A 137 1.02 16.70 22.38
C ASP A 137 1.37 15.41 21.62
N ILE A 138 2.37 15.49 20.74
CA ILE A 138 2.82 14.37 19.93
C ILE A 138 4.01 13.72 20.64
N PRO A 139 3.90 12.46 21.14
CA PRO A 139 5.00 11.75 21.74
C PRO A 139 6.12 11.49 20.71
N GLU A 140 7.39 11.45 21.16
CA GLU A 140 8.58 11.29 20.32
C GLU A 140 8.46 10.11 19.34
N GLY A 141 7.99 8.93 19.80
CA GLY A 141 7.81 7.76 18.94
C GLY A 141 6.77 7.97 17.83
N ILE A 142 5.67 8.71 18.12
CA ILE A 142 4.67 9.06 17.10
C ILE A 142 5.22 10.11 16.15
N ALA A 143 5.97 11.11 16.68
CA ALA A 143 6.63 12.11 15.84
C ALA A 143 7.63 11.46 14.86
N ALA A 144 8.42 10.51 15.33
CA ALA A 144 9.35 9.75 14.49
C ALA A 144 8.60 8.94 13.40
N THR A 145 7.47 8.32 13.73
CA THR A 145 6.66 7.56 12.78
C THR A 145 6.06 8.49 11.70
N LEU A 146 5.47 9.61 12.10
CA LEU A 146 4.91 10.61 11.17
C LEU A 146 6.01 11.20 10.27
N LEU A 147 7.15 11.56 10.86
CA LEU A 147 8.30 12.05 10.11
C LEU A 147 8.81 11.01 9.10
N SER A 148 8.92 9.74 9.50
CA SER A 148 9.31 8.65 8.59
C SER A 148 8.38 8.57 7.38
N ALA A 149 7.05 8.65 7.59
CA ALA A 149 6.07 8.60 6.52
C ALA A 149 6.22 9.80 5.57
N ILE A 150 6.30 11.04 6.09
CA ILE A 150 6.49 12.23 5.24
C ILE A 150 7.79 12.11 4.43
N MET A 151 8.89 11.72 5.06
CA MET A 151 10.19 11.61 4.38
C MET A 151 10.19 10.54 3.29
N THR A 152 9.47 9.42 3.50
CA THR A 152 9.37 8.36 2.47
C THR A 152 8.47 8.75 1.31
N ASP A 153 7.29 9.32 1.56
CA ASP A 153 6.34 9.71 0.52
C ASP A 153 6.86 10.87 -0.34
N THR A 154 7.62 11.77 0.28
CA THR A 154 8.19 12.94 -0.40
C THR A 154 9.60 12.73 -0.92
N VAL A 155 10.16 11.51 -0.78
CA VAL A 155 11.55 11.19 -1.12
C VAL A 155 12.50 12.23 -0.51
N ILE A 156 12.47 12.33 0.81
CA ILE A 156 13.26 13.32 1.57
C ILE A 156 13.03 14.75 1.05
N LEU A 157 11.75 15.11 0.84
CA LEU A 157 11.29 16.42 0.30
C LEU A 157 11.82 16.75 -1.11
N LYS A 158 12.31 15.76 -1.88
CA LYS A 158 12.79 15.92 -3.25
C LYS A 158 11.72 15.61 -4.31
N SER A 159 10.64 14.92 -3.94
CA SER A 159 9.52 14.66 -4.85
C SER A 159 8.87 15.97 -5.30
N PRO A 160 8.42 16.05 -6.57
CA PRO A 160 7.64 17.19 -7.05
C PRO A 160 6.29 17.35 -6.34
N THR A 161 5.85 16.33 -5.59
CA THR A 161 4.63 16.38 -4.77
C THR A 161 4.86 17.00 -3.40
N ALA A 162 6.12 17.18 -2.97
CA ALA A 162 6.46 17.82 -1.70
C ALA A 162 6.08 19.30 -1.72
N THR A 163 5.35 19.74 -0.70
CA THR A 163 4.87 21.11 -0.55
C THR A 163 5.56 21.83 0.60
N ASP A 164 5.36 23.15 0.70
CA ASP A 164 5.86 23.91 1.84
C ASP A 164 5.20 23.49 3.16
N VAL A 165 3.96 22.99 3.08
CA VAL A 165 3.26 22.45 4.25
C VAL A 165 3.97 21.18 4.77
N ASP A 166 4.43 20.31 3.89
CA ASP A 166 5.21 19.14 4.28
C ASP A 166 6.51 19.54 4.96
N ARG A 167 7.22 20.53 4.40
CA ARG A 167 8.47 21.07 4.97
C ARG A 167 8.28 21.58 6.38
N GLU A 168 7.22 22.36 6.60
CA GLU A 168 6.90 22.90 7.94
C GLU A 168 6.63 21.78 8.95
N GLN A 169 5.86 20.74 8.56
CA GLN A 169 5.58 19.62 9.46
C GLN A 169 6.84 18.76 9.71
N VAL A 170 7.71 18.60 8.73
CA VAL A 170 9.01 17.93 8.88
C VAL A 170 9.87 18.66 9.90
N GLU A 171 10.02 19.97 9.79
CA GLU A 171 10.78 20.77 10.76
C GLU A 171 10.19 20.66 12.18
N PHE A 172 8.88 20.73 12.31
CA PHE A 172 8.18 20.59 13.59
C PHE A 172 8.43 19.22 14.22
N LEU A 173 8.25 18.13 13.47
CA LEU A 173 8.43 16.76 13.96
C LEU A 173 9.91 16.46 14.27
N ALA A 174 10.82 16.92 13.43
CA ALA A 174 12.28 16.81 13.66
C ALA A 174 12.71 17.51 14.96
N GLY A 175 12.09 18.67 15.25
CA GLY A 175 12.28 19.38 16.51
C GLY A 175 11.85 18.58 17.73
N ILE A 176 10.76 17.80 17.64
CA ILE A 176 10.30 16.93 18.75
C ILE A 176 11.32 15.81 19.01
N ILE A 177 11.82 15.16 17.96
CA ILE A 177 12.76 14.03 18.08
C ILE A 177 14.23 14.48 18.28
N GLY A 178 14.52 15.77 18.15
CA GLY A 178 15.86 16.33 18.34
C GLY A 178 16.89 15.84 17.32
N LYS A 179 16.49 15.55 16.07
CA LYS A 179 17.36 15.04 15.00
C LYS A 179 17.27 15.91 13.74
N ASP A 180 18.34 15.88 12.94
CA ASP A 180 18.30 16.42 11.59
C ASP A 180 17.33 15.60 10.73
N ALA A 181 16.41 16.27 10.05
CA ALA A 181 15.34 15.63 9.28
C ALA A 181 15.90 14.84 8.08
N THR A 182 16.90 15.38 7.38
CA THR A 182 17.50 14.74 6.21
C THR A 182 18.28 13.48 6.60
N GLU A 183 19.10 13.59 7.65
CA GLU A 183 19.85 12.45 8.19
C GLU A 183 18.90 11.35 8.66
N PHE A 184 17.83 11.74 9.38
CA PHE A 184 16.81 10.80 9.81
C PHE A 184 16.10 10.12 8.63
N GLY A 185 15.70 10.87 7.59
CA GLY A 185 15.09 10.34 6.38
C GLY A 185 16.00 9.34 5.65
N LEU A 186 17.28 9.67 5.48
CA LEU A 186 18.28 8.75 4.92
C LEU A 186 18.40 7.47 5.74
N HIS A 187 18.40 7.58 7.08
CA HIS A 187 18.43 6.41 7.95
C HIS A 187 17.21 5.52 7.77
N VAL A 188 16.01 6.10 7.62
CA VAL A 188 14.78 5.37 7.35
C VAL A 188 14.83 4.63 6.01
N PHE A 189 15.32 5.28 4.94
CA PHE A 189 15.50 4.63 3.64
C PHE A 189 16.48 3.45 3.72
N ASN A 190 17.63 3.64 4.38
CA ASN A 190 18.60 2.57 4.58
C ASN A 190 18.04 1.38 5.37
N ALA A 191 17.23 1.65 6.41
CA ALA A 191 16.65 0.61 7.25
C ALA A 191 15.54 -0.22 6.55
N ARG A 192 14.97 0.28 5.45
CA ARG A 192 13.96 -0.48 4.67
C ARG A 192 14.54 -1.68 3.91
N GLY A 193 15.87 -1.87 3.94
CA GLY A 193 16.56 -2.95 3.20
C GLY A 193 16.47 -2.82 1.68
N GLY A 194 16.12 -1.62 1.18
CA GLY A 194 15.68 -1.33 -0.17
C GLY A 194 16.57 -1.90 -1.29
N ASP A 195 17.55 -1.10 -1.73
CA ASP A 195 18.32 -1.39 -2.96
C ASP A 195 19.38 -2.48 -2.76
N ALA A 196 19.92 -2.61 -1.53
CA ALA A 196 20.95 -3.59 -1.22
C ALA A 196 20.43 -5.05 -1.30
N GLU A 197 19.16 -5.26 -0.95
CA GLU A 197 18.52 -6.59 -0.92
C GLU A 197 17.57 -6.82 -2.11
N MET A 198 17.34 -5.81 -2.94
CA MET A 198 16.44 -5.92 -4.09
C MET A 198 16.99 -6.92 -5.11
N ASP A 199 16.15 -7.80 -5.63
CA ASP A 199 16.50 -8.67 -6.75
C ASP A 199 16.96 -7.85 -7.96
N VAL A 200 18.10 -8.21 -8.54
CA VAL A 200 18.73 -7.46 -9.64
C VAL A 200 17.82 -7.34 -10.87
N LYS A 201 17.01 -8.36 -11.15
CA LYS A 201 16.04 -8.30 -12.23
C LYS A 201 15.00 -7.20 -11.96
N THR A 202 14.45 -7.14 -10.76
CA THR A 202 13.50 -6.11 -10.35
C THR A 202 14.14 -4.73 -10.41
N LEU A 203 15.36 -4.57 -9.90
CA LEU A 203 16.12 -3.32 -9.94
C LEU A 203 16.25 -2.78 -11.36
N VAL A 204 16.56 -3.64 -12.35
CA VAL A 204 16.77 -3.23 -13.74
C VAL A 204 15.47 -3.11 -14.53
N THR A 205 14.47 -3.98 -14.28
CA THR A 205 13.31 -4.06 -15.20
C THR A 205 12.07 -3.34 -14.71
N ALA A 206 11.98 -2.92 -13.45
CA ALA A 206 10.80 -2.25 -12.89
C ALA A 206 10.41 -0.97 -13.65
N ASP A 207 11.41 -0.17 -14.06
CA ASP A 207 11.22 0.99 -14.92
C ASP A 207 12.15 0.93 -16.13
N SER A 208 11.83 0.08 -17.10
CA SER A 208 12.58 -0.11 -18.33
C SER A 208 11.69 0.10 -19.56
N LYS A 209 12.30 0.54 -20.66
CA LYS A 209 11.60 0.74 -21.93
C LYS A 209 12.50 0.48 -23.11
N GLU A 210 11.96 -0.24 -24.10
CA GLU A 210 12.59 -0.45 -25.38
C GLU A 210 12.40 0.75 -26.32
N PHE A 211 13.44 1.03 -27.10
CA PHE A 211 13.41 2.03 -28.16
C PHE A 211 14.03 1.46 -29.43
N LYS A 212 13.53 1.89 -30.60
CA LYS A 212 14.09 1.55 -31.91
C LYS A 212 14.95 2.67 -32.37
N ILE A 213 16.15 2.33 -32.77
CA ILE A 213 17.13 3.21 -33.43
C ILE A 213 17.47 2.62 -34.81
N PRO A 214 18.12 3.37 -35.72
CA PRO A 214 18.48 2.86 -37.04
C PRO A 214 19.32 1.57 -37.00
N GLU A 215 20.17 1.43 -36.00
CA GLU A 215 21.07 0.30 -35.80
C GLU A 215 20.36 -0.96 -35.26
N GLY A 216 19.22 -0.79 -34.57
CA GLY A 216 18.48 -1.92 -33.96
C GLY A 216 17.56 -1.50 -32.82
N THR A 217 17.41 -2.37 -31.83
CA THR A 217 16.62 -2.11 -30.64
C THR A 217 17.54 -1.93 -29.43
N ILE A 218 17.24 -0.94 -28.60
CA ILE A 218 17.95 -0.66 -27.36
C ILE A 218 17.00 -0.72 -26.17
N LEU A 219 17.52 -1.05 -24.98
CA LEU A 219 16.78 -0.97 -23.72
C LEU A 219 17.38 0.15 -22.88
N ILE A 220 16.54 1.05 -22.38
CA ILE A 220 16.93 2.05 -21.40
C ILE A 220 16.09 1.83 -20.14
N ALA A 221 16.77 1.56 -19.03
CA ALA A 221 16.21 1.34 -17.72
C ALA A 221 16.60 2.48 -16.76
N GLN A 222 15.81 2.71 -15.73
CA GLN A 222 16.11 3.66 -14.68
C GLN A 222 15.74 3.05 -13.31
N HIS A 223 16.66 3.17 -12.37
CA HIS A 223 16.43 2.87 -10.96
C HIS A 223 16.72 4.13 -10.15
N GLU A 224 15.71 4.64 -9.46
CA GLU A 224 15.81 5.80 -8.58
C GLU A 224 16.15 5.35 -7.16
N THR A 225 17.18 5.93 -6.58
CA THR A 225 17.67 5.57 -5.24
C THR A 225 18.03 6.81 -4.43
N VAL A 226 18.05 6.65 -3.12
CA VAL A 226 18.66 7.59 -2.16
C VAL A 226 19.94 7.01 -1.54
N THR A 227 20.34 5.82 -1.97
CA THR A 227 21.48 5.04 -1.44
C THR A 227 22.35 4.52 -2.59
N LEU A 228 22.83 5.45 -3.43
CA LEU A 228 23.62 5.12 -4.63
C LEU A 228 24.77 4.14 -4.35
N ASP A 229 25.52 4.36 -3.25
CA ASP A 229 26.66 3.51 -2.90
C ASP A 229 26.24 2.04 -2.66
N ALA A 230 25.05 1.80 -2.10
CA ALA A 230 24.55 0.45 -1.86
C ALA A 230 24.24 -0.28 -3.19
N VAL A 231 23.70 0.44 -4.18
CA VAL A 231 23.47 -0.10 -5.52
C VAL A 231 24.78 -0.34 -6.24
N MET A 232 25.72 0.62 -6.18
CA MET A 232 27.00 0.55 -6.90
C MET A 232 27.96 -0.50 -6.33
N GLN A 233 27.81 -0.91 -5.06
CA GLN A 233 28.53 -2.08 -4.53
C GLN A 233 28.16 -3.39 -5.26
N ARG A 234 27.02 -3.41 -5.95
CA ARG A 234 26.52 -4.54 -6.74
C ARG A 234 26.75 -4.35 -8.25
N GLU A 235 27.62 -3.42 -8.66
CA GLU A 235 27.83 -3.05 -10.06
C GLU A 235 28.11 -4.27 -10.95
N GLU A 236 28.97 -5.19 -10.54
CA GLU A 236 29.31 -6.37 -11.37
C GLU A 236 28.13 -7.31 -11.56
N GLU A 237 27.34 -7.56 -10.49
CA GLU A 237 26.10 -8.35 -10.57
C GLU A 237 25.08 -7.70 -11.54
N ILE A 238 24.95 -6.38 -11.45
CA ILE A 238 24.06 -5.61 -12.33
C ILE A 238 24.54 -5.69 -13.78
N ARG A 239 25.81 -5.49 -14.04
CA ARG A 239 26.40 -5.59 -15.38
C ARG A 239 26.24 -6.99 -15.99
N GLU A 240 26.42 -8.03 -15.20
CA GLU A 240 26.19 -9.41 -15.66
C GLU A 240 24.73 -9.59 -16.13
N PHE A 241 23.77 -9.12 -15.35
CA PHE A 241 22.37 -9.17 -15.73
C PHE A 241 22.05 -8.30 -16.97
N LEU A 242 22.65 -7.12 -17.11
CA LEU A 242 22.50 -6.30 -18.33
C LEU A 242 23.03 -7.02 -19.57
N ARG A 243 24.18 -7.73 -19.47
CA ARG A 243 24.74 -8.56 -20.57
C ARG A 243 23.79 -9.70 -20.95
N GLU A 244 23.29 -10.45 -19.97
CA GLU A 244 22.31 -11.50 -20.22
C GLU A 244 21.04 -10.97 -20.91
N LEU A 245 20.54 -9.83 -20.43
CA LEU A 245 19.35 -9.19 -20.97
C LEU A 245 19.55 -8.74 -22.42
N LYS A 246 20.72 -8.17 -22.73
CA LYS A 246 21.14 -7.80 -24.06
C LYS A 246 21.18 -9.00 -25.01
N GLU A 247 21.87 -10.06 -24.61
CA GLU A 247 22.05 -11.25 -25.45
C GLU A 247 20.74 -11.97 -25.73
N LYS A 248 19.93 -12.14 -24.68
CA LYS A 248 18.63 -12.83 -24.77
C LYS A 248 17.65 -12.15 -25.72
N ASN A 249 17.64 -10.80 -25.74
CA ASN A 249 16.66 -10.04 -26.51
C ASN A 249 17.25 -9.42 -27.81
N GLY A 250 18.56 -9.55 -28.01
CA GLY A 250 19.24 -9.03 -29.21
C GLY A 250 19.30 -7.50 -29.24
N TYR A 251 19.46 -6.85 -28.08
CA TYR A 251 19.63 -5.41 -28.03
C TYR A 251 21.02 -4.99 -28.52
N GLU A 252 21.11 -3.83 -29.18
CA GLU A 252 22.40 -3.22 -29.56
C GLU A 252 23.17 -2.84 -28.28
N PHE A 253 22.49 -2.24 -27.35
CA PHE A 253 22.98 -2.01 -25.99
C PHE A 253 21.82 -1.95 -24.99
N VAL A 254 22.17 -2.15 -23.73
CA VAL A 254 21.31 -1.90 -22.56
C VAL A 254 21.97 -0.81 -21.73
N LEU A 255 21.22 0.22 -21.39
CA LEU A 255 21.64 1.31 -20.51
C LEU A 255 20.78 1.32 -19.27
N LEU A 256 21.41 1.22 -18.11
CA LEU A 256 20.76 1.47 -16.81
C LEU A 256 21.24 2.81 -16.26
N LEU A 257 20.29 3.66 -15.90
CA LEU A 257 20.51 4.85 -15.08
C LEU A 257 20.27 4.47 -13.61
N VAL A 258 21.30 4.54 -12.78
CA VAL A 258 21.14 4.51 -11.34
C VAL A 258 21.11 5.96 -10.86
N THR A 259 19.91 6.46 -10.60
CA THR A 259 19.64 7.87 -10.33
C THR A 259 19.68 8.12 -8.83
N ASP A 260 20.66 8.87 -8.36
CA ASP A 260 20.69 9.39 -7.00
C ASP A 260 19.84 10.67 -6.93
N ILE A 261 18.70 10.57 -6.24
CA ILE A 261 17.77 11.68 -6.10
C ILE A 261 18.32 12.77 -5.17
N ILE A 262 19.18 12.39 -4.22
CA ILE A 262 19.78 13.34 -3.26
C ILE A 262 20.94 14.12 -3.92
N ALA A 263 21.84 13.41 -4.59
CA ALA A 263 22.95 14.02 -5.30
C ALA A 263 22.54 14.64 -6.65
N GLU A 264 21.28 14.43 -7.07
CA GLU A 264 20.70 15.00 -8.31
C GLU A 264 21.49 14.64 -9.56
N GLY A 265 21.69 13.34 -9.79
CA GLY A 265 22.40 12.81 -10.95
C GLY A 265 22.21 11.32 -11.12
N SER A 266 22.79 10.75 -12.17
CA SER A 266 22.71 9.31 -12.45
C SER A 266 24.07 8.71 -12.79
N ASN A 267 24.34 7.51 -12.28
CA ASN A 267 25.39 6.65 -12.84
C ASN A 267 24.84 5.91 -14.04
N PHE A 268 25.54 6.00 -15.16
CA PHE A 268 25.27 5.22 -16.37
C PHE A 268 26.03 3.91 -16.31
N LEU A 269 25.33 2.79 -16.42
CA LEU A 269 25.86 1.46 -16.62
C LEU A 269 25.42 0.97 -18.00
N VAL A 270 26.38 0.73 -18.89
CA VAL A 270 26.13 0.37 -20.28
C VAL A 270 26.73 -0.99 -20.58
N GLU A 271 25.98 -1.85 -21.27
CA GLU A 271 26.47 -3.10 -21.83
C GLU A 271 26.06 -3.24 -23.30
N GLY A 272 27.05 -3.42 -24.19
CA GLY A 272 26.85 -3.55 -25.63
C GLY A 272 27.63 -2.53 -26.46
N ASP A 273 27.05 -1.95 -27.51
CA ASP A 273 27.73 -0.94 -28.33
C ASP A 273 27.74 0.44 -27.66
N HIS A 274 28.88 0.83 -27.16
CA HIS A 274 29.09 2.10 -26.45
C HIS A 274 29.14 3.33 -27.38
N LYS A 275 29.45 3.17 -28.67
CA LYS A 275 29.80 4.28 -29.58
C LYS A 275 28.74 5.38 -29.66
N LYS A 276 27.47 4.99 -29.69
CA LYS A 276 26.38 5.95 -29.80
C LYS A 276 26.22 6.75 -28.50
N ILE A 277 26.30 6.08 -27.34
CA ILE A 277 26.25 6.74 -26.05
C ILE A 277 27.40 7.67 -25.83
N ASP A 278 28.63 7.20 -26.13
CA ASP A 278 29.85 7.98 -25.97
C ASP A 278 29.83 9.23 -26.86
N LYS A 279 29.33 9.09 -28.09
CA LYS A 279 29.19 10.21 -29.01
C LYS A 279 28.14 11.23 -28.53
N VAL A 280 26.98 10.77 -28.08
CA VAL A 280 25.85 11.64 -27.69
C VAL A 280 26.14 12.40 -26.42
N PHE A 281 26.71 11.72 -25.43
CA PHE A 281 26.95 12.31 -24.11
C PHE A 281 28.38 12.81 -23.90
N GLY A 282 29.32 12.53 -24.84
CA GLY A 282 30.71 12.94 -24.71
C GLY A 282 31.46 12.24 -23.58
N ILE A 283 31.16 10.97 -23.34
CA ILE A 283 31.69 10.17 -22.22
C ILE A 283 32.40 8.92 -22.73
N ASP A 284 33.09 8.23 -21.82
CA ASP A 284 33.56 6.84 -22.03
C ASP A 284 32.68 5.94 -21.12
N SER A 285 31.70 5.30 -21.72
CA SER A 285 30.74 4.47 -21.01
C SER A 285 31.19 3.03 -20.73
N SER A 286 32.47 2.72 -21.00
CA SER A 286 33.06 1.40 -20.70
C SER A 286 33.11 1.09 -19.17
N ALA A 287 33.11 2.12 -18.36
CA ALA A 287 32.92 2.04 -16.89
C ALA A 287 31.65 2.78 -16.47
N ALA A 288 31.30 2.71 -15.20
CA ALA A 288 30.23 3.53 -14.65
C ALA A 288 30.58 5.02 -14.72
N VAL A 289 29.70 5.83 -15.29
CA VAL A 289 29.92 7.26 -15.46
C VAL A 289 28.87 8.07 -14.75
N TRP A 290 29.30 8.93 -13.82
CA TRP A 290 28.42 9.86 -13.15
C TRP A 290 28.02 11.03 -14.04
N MET A 291 26.72 11.22 -14.22
CA MET A 291 26.11 12.28 -15.02
C MET A 291 25.33 13.24 -14.11
N PRO A 292 25.93 14.33 -13.66
CA PRO A 292 25.27 15.29 -12.80
C PRO A 292 24.08 15.95 -13.50
N GLY A 293 22.98 16.16 -12.78
CA GLY A 293 21.77 16.78 -13.30
C GLY A 293 20.94 15.90 -14.24
N VAL A 294 21.34 14.67 -14.52
CA VAL A 294 20.55 13.72 -15.32
C VAL A 294 19.62 12.94 -14.40
N LEU A 295 18.33 13.29 -14.43
CA LEU A 295 17.28 12.75 -13.56
C LEU A 295 16.12 12.11 -14.34
N SER A 296 16.09 12.26 -15.66
CA SER A 296 14.97 11.81 -16.48
C SER A 296 15.42 10.97 -17.65
N ARG A 297 15.18 9.66 -17.55
CA ARG A 297 15.37 8.71 -18.66
C ARG A 297 14.77 9.21 -19.97
N LYS A 298 13.49 9.64 -19.94
CA LYS A 298 12.76 10.01 -21.14
C LYS A 298 13.28 11.30 -21.82
N LYS A 299 13.46 12.35 -21.03
CA LYS A 299 13.77 13.69 -21.57
C LYS A 299 15.26 13.90 -21.83
N GLN A 300 16.11 13.42 -20.93
CA GLN A 300 17.53 13.72 -20.93
C GLN A 300 18.39 12.61 -21.53
N VAL A 301 17.84 11.39 -21.70
CA VAL A 301 18.60 10.25 -22.22
C VAL A 301 17.97 9.66 -23.47
N ALA A 302 16.72 9.21 -23.43
CA ALA A 302 16.09 8.60 -24.59
C ALA A 302 15.94 9.58 -25.76
N ALA A 303 15.50 10.82 -25.51
CA ALA A 303 15.30 11.79 -26.58
C ALA A 303 16.60 12.11 -27.35
N PRO A 304 17.74 12.46 -26.71
CA PRO A 304 19.00 12.67 -27.43
C PRO A 304 19.51 11.45 -28.22
N LEU A 305 19.31 10.24 -27.67
CA LEU A 305 19.72 8.99 -28.34
C LEU A 305 18.87 8.66 -29.58
N LEU A 306 17.60 9.08 -29.59
CA LEU A 306 16.69 8.88 -30.73
C LEU A 306 16.88 9.93 -31.83
N GLU A 307 17.39 11.12 -31.48
CA GLU A 307 17.64 12.22 -32.41
C GLU A 307 19.02 12.12 -33.08
N ALA A 308 19.97 11.34 -32.53
CA ALA A 308 21.32 11.16 -33.01
C ALA A 308 21.46 10.02 -34.03
#